data_7a23045c604b14b853e524527501cd4d
#
_entry.id   7a23045c604b14b853e524527501cd4d
#
_cell.length_a   1.000
_cell.length_b   1.000
_cell.length_c   1.000
_cell.angle_alpha   90.00
_cell.angle_beta   90.00
_cell.angle_gamma   90.00
#
_symmetry.space_group_name_H-M   'P 1'
#
loop_
_entity.id
_entity.type
_entity.pdbx_description
1 polymer ?
#
loop_
_entity_poly.entity_id
_entity_poly.type
_entity_poly.pdbx_seq_one_letter_code
_entity_poly.pdbx_strand_id
1 'polypeptide(L)'
;MLSWKIKSFAVAVLVGMIMGLSMAHTAWAQDKKPNIVMLMTDDTGWNDFGAYSGGGAGLGHPTPNVDRLAKEGAYFTSWYGQASCTAGRASFITGRIPIRSALSIVVAPGDENRLRKETPTIAEFFKKNGYTTYFSGKWHLGDKPDAYPIEHGFDEMKNFAAYYAGVYSYNNTDKWFHPWFPSYNPDYNKMYDDIVNLGEWEGVSGQPAKRVGTIT
;
A
#
# COMPACT_ATOMS: atom_id res chain seq x y z
N MET A 1 42.13 -57.78 4.92
CA MET A 1 41.33 -57.13 5.99
C MET A 1 41.80 -55.68 6.19
N LEU A 2 41.04 -54.74 5.81
CA LEU A 2 41.37 -53.33 6.05
C LEU A 2 41.20 -53.07 7.56
N SER A 3 42.26 -52.55 8.22
CA SER A 3 42.28 -52.45 9.67
C SER A 3 41.10 -51.53 10.17
N TRP A 4 40.51 -51.80 11.32
CA TRP A 4 39.45 -51.03 11.98
C TRP A 4 39.77 -49.54 12.01
N LYS A 5 41.02 -49.16 12.24
CA LYS A 5 41.48 -47.78 12.29
C LYS A 5 41.29 -47.03 10.97
N ILE A 6 41.48 -47.67 9.82
CA ILE A 6 41.29 -47.05 8.50
C ILE A 6 39.77 -46.81 8.22
N LYS A 7 38.93 -47.77 8.62
CA LYS A 7 37.46 -47.62 8.47
C LYS A 7 36.94 -46.51 9.34
N SER A 8 37.41 -46.39 10.58
CA SER A 8 36.99 -45.30 11.50
C SER A 8 37.46 -43.93 11.00
N PHE A 9 38.65 -43.81 10.45
CA PHE A 9 39.18 -42.60 9.87
C PHE A 9 38.37 -42.16 8.63
N ALA A 10 38.04 -43.07 7.75
CA ALA A 10 37.24 -42.79 6.56
C ALA A 10 35.82 -42.31 6.93
N VAL A 11 35.20 -42.90 7.94
CA VAL A 11 33.88 -42.46 8.43
C VAL A 11 33.95 -41.06 9.04
N ALA A 12 34.96 -40.76 9.83
CA ALA A 12 35.14 -39.43 10.43
C ALA A 12 35.36 -38.35 9.38
N VAL A 13 36.13 -38.63 8.32
CA VAL A 13 36.32 -37.70 7.19
C VAL A 13 35.01 -37.46 6.42
N LEU A 14 34.26 -38.55 6.18
CA LEU A 14 32.96 -38.42 5.48
C LEU A 14 31.92 -37.59 6.29
N VAL A 15 31.85 -37.84 7.59
CA VAL A 15 30.98 -37.07 8.48
C VAL A 15 31.42 -35.60 8.54
N GLY A 16 32.71 -35.34 8.60
CA GLY A 16 33.25 -33.97 8.56
C GLY A 16 32.94 -33.23 7.25
N MET A 17 33.04 -33.94 6.11
CA MET A 17 32.64 -33.37 4.81
C MET A 17 31.15 -33.09 4.71
N ILE A 18 30.29 -33.98 5.22
CA ILE A 18 28.82 -33.76 5.23
C ILE A 18 28.46 -32.60 6.13
N MET A 19 29.05 -32.47 7.31
CA MET A 19 28.83 -31.31 8.20
C MET A 19 29.37 -30.01 7.60
N GLY A 20 30.52 -30.04 6.93
CA GLY A 20 31.08 -28.88 6.22
C GLY A 20 30.22 -28.42 5.06
N LEU A 21 29.64 -29.34 4.28
CA LEU A 21 28.69 -29.04 3.22
C LEU A 21 27.37 -28.48 3.76
N SER A 22 26.89 -28.95 4.90
CA SER A 22 25.66 -28.43 5.52
C SER A 22 25.85 -27.00 6.02
N MET A 23 27.00 -26.63 6.56
CA MET A 23 27.31 -25.26 6.97
C MET A 23 27.55 -24.32 5.79
N ALA A 24 28.05 -24.81 4.66
CA ALA A 24 28.22 -23.98 3.46
C ALA A 24 26.90 -23.54 2.86
N HIS A 25 25.83 -24.31 3.00
CA HIS A 25 24.50 -23.93 2.50
C HIS A 25 23.82 -22.82 3.34
N THR A 26 24.18 -22.69 4.61
CA THR A 26 23.65 -21.60 5.47
C THR A 26 24.39 -20.27 5.28
N ALA A 27 25.63 -20.32 4.78
CA ALA A 27 26.45 -19.11 4.58
C ALA A 27 26.09 -18.30 3.30
N TRP A 28 25.22 -18.85 2.43
CA TRP A 28 24.81 -18.19 1.17
C TRP A 28 23.41 -17.57 1.21
N ALA A 29 22.71 -17.67 2.31
CA ALA A 29 21.55 -16.82 2.56
C ALA A 29 22.08 -15.44 2.94
N GLN A 30 22.68 -14.75 2.00
CA GLN A 30 22.93 -13.32 2.12
C GLN A 30 21.60 -12.68 2.44
N ASP A 31 21.51 -11.95 3.57
CA ASP A 31 20.32 -11.23 4.06
C ASP A 31 19.85 -10.19 3.04
N LYS A 32 19.41 -10.64 1.88
CA LYS A 32 18.78 -9.78 0.90
C LYS A 32 17.41 -9.43 1.44
N LYS A 33 17.27 -8.22 1.91
CA LYS A 33 15.98 -7.71 2.37
C LYS A 33 14.91 -7.94 1.30
N PRO A 34 13.76 -8.50 1.63
CA PRO A 34 12.69 -8.72 0.66
C PRO A 34 12.16 -7.39 0.13
N ASN A 35 11.73 -7.36 -1.11
CA ASN A 35 10.90 -6.27 -1.59
C ASN A 35 9.51 -6.34 -0.93
N ILE A 36 8.98 -5.19 -0.57
CA ILE A 36 7.67 -5.08 0.10
C ILE A 36 6.74 -4.30 -0.79
N VAL A 37 5.64 -4.92 -1.21
CA VAL A 37 4.58 -4.27 -1.99
C VAL A 37 3.34 -4.21 -1.11
N MET A 38 2.87 -3.01 -0.83
CA MET A 38 1.67 -2.75 -0.04
C MET A 38 0.56 -2.27 -0.97
N LEU A 39 -0.51 -3.03 -1.08
CA LEU A 39 -1.67 -2.71 -1.91
C LEU A 39 -2.85 -2.38 -1.00
N MET A 40 -3.47 -1.25 -1.24
CA MET A 40 -4.68 -0.83 -0.53
C MET A 40 -5.80 -0.58 -1.51
N THR A 41 -6.90 -1.27 -1.31
CA THR A 41 -8.14 -1.05 -2.05
C THR A 41 -8.99 0.03 -1.38
N ASP A 42 -9.88 0.64 -2.15
CA ASP A 42 -10.76 1.72 -1.70
C ASP A 42 -12.21 1.24 -1.75
N ASP A 43 -12.95 1.51 -0.70
CA ASP A 43 -14.38 1.14 -0.54
C ASP A 43 -14.69 -0.35 -0.80
N THR A 44 -13.75 -1.23 -0.45
CA THR A 44 -13.87 -2.67 -0.67
C THR A 44 -14.45 -3.36 0.55
N GLY A 45 -15.57 -4.03 0.36
CA GLY A 45 -16.25 -4.83 1.37
C GLY A 45 -15.72 -6.26 1.49
N TRP A 46 -16.13 -6.94 2.54
CA TRP A 46 -15.75 -8.33 2.81
C TRP A 46 -16.03 -9.28 1.64
N ASN A 47 -17.20 -9.15 1.03
CA ASN A 47 -17.63 -10.03 -0.05
C ASN A 47 -17.07 -9.69 -1.42
N ASP A 48 -16.35 -8.57 -1.56
CA ASP A 48 -15.80 -8.14 -2.85
C ASP A 48 -14.61 -9.00 -3.29
N PHE A 49 -13.93 -9.63 -2.33
CA PHE A 49 -12.87 -10.58 -2.63
C PHE A 49 -13.37 -12.02 -2.62
N GLY A 50 -13.05 -12.77 -3.67
CA GLY A 50 -13.38 -14.18 -3.80
C GLY A 50 -12.88 -15.04 -2.63
N ALA A 51 -11.69 -14.71 -2.10
CA ALA A 51 -11.10 -15.39 -0.95
C ALA A 51 -12.03 -15.36 0.29
N TYR A 52 -12.84 -14.31 0.46
CA TYR A 52 -13.77 -14.17 1.58
C TYR A 52 -15.20 -14.55 1.23
N SER A 53 -15.58 -14.53 -0.05
CA SER A 53 -16.94 -14.73 -0.53
C SER A 53 -17.18 -16.07 -1.22
N GLY A 54 -16.29 -17.05 -1.04
CA GLY A 54 -16.41 -18.36 -1.69
C GLY A 54 -16.21 -18.32 -3.20
N GLY A 55 -15.20 -17.56 -3.66
CA GLY A 55 -14.86 -17.46 -5.09
C GLY A 55 -15.65 -16.40 -5.87
N GLY A 56 -16.20 -15.43 -5.18
CA GLY A 56 -16.98 -14.34 -5.79
C GLY A 56 -18.44 -14.72 -6.04
N ALA A 57 -18.92 -15.86 -5.53
CA ALA A 57 -20.27 -16.35 -5.74
C ALA A 57 -21.35 -15.39 -5.21
N GLY A 58 -21.05 -14.65 -4.14
CA GLY A 58 -22.01 -13.73 -3.53
C GLY A 58 -22.25 -12.45 -4.31
N LEU A 59 -21.25 -11.94 -5.06
CA LEU A 59 -21.31 -10.68 -5.81
C LEU A 59 -21.03 -10.86 -7.30
N GLY A 60 -20.75 -12.10 -7.75
CA GLY A 60 -20.51 -12.39 -9.17
C GLY A 60 -19.17 -11.91 -9.73
N HIS A 61 -18.24 -11.48 -8.87
CA HIS A 61 -16.94 -10.96 -9.28
C HIS A 61 -15.80 -11.87 -8.78
N PRO A 62 -15.20 -12.69 -9.63
CA PRO A 62 -14.03 -13.47 -9.26
C PRO A 62 -12.80 -12.56 -9.09
N THR A 63 -12.01 -12.82 -8.06
CA THR A 63 -10.74 -12.11 -7.81
C THR A 63 -9.55 -13.09 -7.82
N PRO A 64 -9.26 -13.76 -8.95
CA PRO A 64 -8.40 -14.94 -8.98
C PRO A 64 -6.97 -14.68 -8.47
N ASN A 65 -6.44 -13.48 -8.69
CA ASN A 65 -5.11 -13.13 -8.22
C ASN A 65 -5.07 -12.91 -6.71
N VAL A 66 -6.09 -12.25 -6.13
CA VAL A 66 -6.21 -12.07 -4.68
C VAL A 66 -6.46 -13.41 -4.00
N ASP A 67 -7.31 -14.25 -4.61
CA ASP A 67 -7.61 -15.59 -4.12
C ASP A 67 -6.36 -16.48 -4.09
N ARG A 68 -5.49 -16.33 -5.10
CA ARG A 68 -4.18 -17.01 -5.14
C ARG A 68 -3.27 -16.53 -4.02
N LEU A 69 -3.16 -15.22 -3.81
CA LEU A 69 -2.37 -14.66 -2.71
C LEU A 69 -2.85 -15.16 -1.34
N ALA A 70 -4.17 -15.26 -1.15
CA ALA A 70 -4.75 -15.80 0.08
C ALA A 70 -4.39 -17.27 0.31
N LYS A 71 -4.28 -18.07 -0.77
CA LYS A 71 -3.87 -19.49 -0.69
C LYS A 71 -2.38 -19.69 -0.45
N GLU A 72 -1.54 -18.82 -0.99
CA GLU A 72 -0.08 -18.91 -0.92
C GLU A 72 0.50 -18.21 0.30
N GLY A 73 -0.26 -17.30 0.93
CA GLY A 73 0.18 -16.44 2.01
C GLY A 73 -0.61 -16.59 3.30
N ALA A 74 -0.63 -15.53 4.10
CA ALA A 74 -1.42 -15.44 5.30
C ALA A 74 -2.79 -14.83 5.01
N TYR A 75 -3.82 -15.41 5.54
CA TYR A 75 -5.22 -15.02 5.38
C TYR A 75 -5.81 -14.65 6.73
N PHE A 76 -6.30 -13.42 6.85
CA PHE A 76 -6.85 -12.89 8.09
C PHE A 76 -8.37 -12.91 8.08
N THR A 77 -8.99 -13.64 9.00
CA THR A 77 -10.44 -13.76 9.11
C THR A 77 -11.10 -12.65 9.95
N SER A 78 -10.30 -11.86 10.65
CA SER A 78 -10.78 -10.80 11.55
C SER A 78 -9.96 -9.54 11.39
N TRP A 79 -9.81 -9.08 10.15
CA TRP A 79 -9.17 -7.82 9.82
C TRP A 79 -10.23 -6.78 9.49
N TYR A 80 -10.30 -5.71 10.28
CA TYR A 80 -11.31 -4.67 10.11
C TYR A 80 -10.68 -3.40 9.54
N GLY A 81 -11.30 -2.85 8.48
CA GLY A 81 -10.97 -1.55 7.93
C GLY A 81 -11.46 -0.40 8.83
N GLN A 82 -11.13 0.80 8.43
CA GLN A 82 -11.65 2.01 9.05
C GLN A 82 -12.92 2.48 8.33
N ALA A 83 -13.67 3.38 8.97
CA ALA A 83 -14.99 3.82 8.49
C ALA A 83 -14.94 4.71 7.25
N SER A 84 -13.78 5.25 6.86
CA SER A 84 -13.64 6.12 5.68
C SER A 84 -12.29 6.00 5.03
N CYS A 85 -12.19 6.46 3.79
CA CYS A 85 -10.96 6.43 3.00
C CYS A 85 -9.80 7.18 3.67
N THR A 86 -10.00 8.40 4.16
CA THR A 86 -8.95 9.13 4.90
C THR A 86 -8.51 8.37 6.15
N ALA A 87 -9.45 7.93 6.97
CA ALA A 87 -9.15 7.20 8.20
C ALA A 87 -8.41 5.89 7.93
N GLY A 88 -8.83 5.13 6.91
CA GLY A 88 -8.16 3.90 6.48
C GLY A 88 -6.74 4.13 6.01
N ARG A 89 -6.54 5.15 5.17
CA ARG A 89 -5.22 5.51 4.65
C ARG A 89 -4.32 6.05 5.73
N ALA A 90 -4.84 6.86 6.64
CA ALA A 90 -4.09 7.34 7.79
C ALA A 90 -3.59 6.19 8.68
N SER A 91 -4.47 5.23 9.02
CA SER A 91 -4.05 4.05 9.80
C SER A 91 -3.03 3.20 9.07
N PHE A 92 -3.22 2.99 7.75
CA PHE A 92 -2.33 2.18 6.94
C PHE A 92 -0.92 2.77 6.85
N ILE A 93 -0.82 4.08 6.66
CA ILE A 93 0.46 4.78 6.51
C ILE A 93 1.15 5.01 7.86
N THR A 94 0.39 5.27 8.94
CA THR A 94 0.96 5.67 10.23
C THR A 94 1.00 4.55 11.28
N GLY A 95 0.26 3.46 11.05
CA GLY A 95 0.07 2.41 12.06
C GLY A 95 -0.71 2.86 13.30
N ARG A 96 -1.44 3.99 13.21
CA ARG A 96 -2.17 4.58 14.34
C ARG A 96 -3.67 4.49 14.17
N ILE A 97 -4.39 4.41 15.27
CA ILE A 97 -5.84 4.55 15.28
C ILE A 97 -6.19 6.00 14.88
N PRO A 98 -7.05 6.21 13.86
CA PRO A 98 -7.29 7.54 13.27
C PRO A 98 -7.81 8.59 14.25
N ILE A 99 -8.54 8.20 15.28
CA ILE A 99 -9.03 9.11 16.32
C ILE A 99 -7.91 9.85 17.06
N ARG A 100 -6.69 9.34 16.98
CA ARG A 100 -5.50 10.01 17.56
C ARG A 100 -4.85 11.03 16.61
N SER A 101 -5.46 11.27 15.49
CA SER A 101 -5.06 12.26 14.50
C SER A 101 -6.28 13.06 14.06
N ALA A 102 -6.09 14.17 13.37
CA ALA A 102 -7.17 14.92 12.75
C ALA A 102 -7.76 14.20 11.50
N LEU A 103 -7.32 12.97 11.22
CA LEU A 103 -7.63 12.21 10.01
C LEU A 103 -8.65 11.09 10.26
N SER A 104 -9.52 11.23 11.26
CA SER A 104 -10.59 10.27 11.56
C SER A 104 -11.83 10.43 10.67
N ILE A 105 -11.95 11.55 9.96
CA ILE A 105 -13.01 11.84 9.00
C ILE A 105 -12.40 12.14 7.63
N VAL A 106 -13.26 12.15 6.61
CA VAL A 106 -12.84 12.48 5.25
C VAL A 106 -12.30 13.91 5.20
N VAL A 107 -11.13 14.07 4.63
CA VAL A 107 -10.52 15.38 4.35
C VAL A 107 -11.02 15.84 2.99
N ALA A 108 -11.66 16.98 2.94
CA ALA A 108 -12.14 17.60 1.70
C ALA A 108 -11.05 18.44 1.03
N PRO A 109 -11.17 18.71 -0.28
CA PRO A 109 -10.26 19.63 -0.97
C PRO A 109 -10.22 21.00 -0.28
N GLY A 110 -9.02 21.50 -0.03
CA GLY A 110 -8.80 22.77 0.65
C GLY A 110 -8.85 22.71 2.17
N ASP A 111 -9.17 21.56 2.77
CA ASP A 111 -9.14 21.40 4.23
C ASP A 111 -7.75 21.68 4.79
N GLU A 112 -7.73 22.26 5.99
CA GLU A 112 -6.48 22.43 6.76
C GLU A 112 -6.06 21.12 7.47
N ASN A 113 -7.00 20.18 7.63
CA ASN A 113 -6.69 18.84 8.16
C ASN A 113 -5.86 18.06 7.16
N ARG A 114 -4.72 17.59 7.60
CA ARG A 114 -3.80 16.81 6.78
C ARG A 114 -2.84 16.00 7.63
N LEU A 115 -2.13 15.08 7.02
CA LEU A 115 -1.03 14.38 7.66
C LEU A 115 0.03 15.41 8.06
N ARG A 116 0.34 15.46 9.35
CA ARG A 116 1.30 16.40 9.89
C ARG A 116 2.72 15.86 9.74
N LYS A 117 3.66 16.74 9.47
CA LYS A 117 5.07 16.40 9.22
C LYS A 117 5.71 15.59 10.35
N GLU A 118 5.27 15.82 11.59
CA GLU A 118 5.79 15.13 12.77
C GLU A 118 5.21 13.73 12.96
N THR A 119 4.22 13.35 12.15
CA THR A 119 3.59 12.03 12.27
C THR A 119 4.46 10.97 11.59
N PRO A 120 5.03 10.02 12.35
CA PRO A 120 5.83 8.96 11.76
C PRO A 120 5.02 8.11 10.78
N THR A 121 5.65 7.74 9.66
CA THR A 121 5.05 6.92 8.63
C THR A 121 5.80 5.61 8.44
N ILE A 122 5.12 4.65 7.82
CA ILE A 122 5.74 3.38 7.44
C ILE A 122 6.86 3.58 6.40
N ALA A 123 6.72 4.59 5.52
CA ALA A 123 7.74 4.93 4.54
C ALA A 123 9.03 5.42 5.21
N GLU A 124 8.92 6.32 6.20
CA GLU A 124 10.07 6.76 7.00
C GLU A 124 10.75 5.59 7.73
N PHE A 125 9.94 4.66 8.26
CA PHE A 125 10.46 3.47 8.92
C PHE A 125 11.28 2.63 7.95
N PHE A 126 10.76 2.33 6.77
CA PHE A 126 11.48 1.53 5.77
C PHE A 126 12.70 2.26 5.22
N LYS A 127 12.60 3.55 4.97
CA LYS A 127 13.72 4.38 4.54
C LYS A 127 14.87 4.34 5.56
N LYS A 128 14.59 4.50 6.86
CA LYS A 128 15.58 4.37 7.95
C LYS A 128 16.22 2.99 8.01
N ASN A 129 15.54 1.98 7.50
CA ASN A 129 16.03 0.61 7.41
C ASN A 129 16.67 0.28 6.04
N GLY A 130 17.00 1.28 5.23
CA GLY A 130 17.75 1.14 3.99
C GLY A 130 16.94 0.62 2.81
N TYR A 131 15.61 0.84 2.82
CA TYR A 131 14.76 0.61 1.66
C TYR A 131 14.63 1.90 0.84
N THR A 132 14.48 1.76 -0.46
CA THR A 132 13.95 2.83 -1.30
C THR A 132 12.43 2.72 -1.32
N THR A 133 11.75 3.83 -1.18
CA THR A 133 10.30 3.89 -0.92
C THR A 133 9.58 4.62 -2.04
N TYR A 134 8.52 3.99 -2.56
CA TYR A 134 7.74 4.50 -3.69
C TYR A 134 6.27 4.60 -3.32
N PHE A 135 5.60 5.62 -3.83
CA PHE A 135 4.16 5.79 -3.70
C PHE A 135 3.50 5.95 -5.08
N SER A 136 2.34 5.33 -5.25
CA SER A 136 1.49 5.54 -6.42
C SER A 136 0.02 5.43 -6.03
N GLY A 137 -0.80 6.28 -6.61
CA GLY A 137 -2.25 6.24 -6.48
C GLY A 137 -2.84 7.27 -5.53
N LYS A 138 -4.03 6.96 -4.99
CA LYS A 138 -4.79 7.84 -4.11
C LYS A 138 -4.11 8.01 -2.74
N TRP A 139 -3.91 9.25 -2.33
CA TRP A 139 -3.33 9.61 -1.02
C TRP A 139 -4.39 9.87 0.04
N HIS A 140 -5.18 10.90 -0.15
CA HIS A 140 -6.30 11.33 0.71
C HIS A 140 -5.91 11.69 2.16
N LEU A 141 -4.70 12.17 2.36
CA LEU A 141 -4.18 12.63 3.67
C LEU A 141 -3.79 14.11 3.65
N GLY A 142 -4.36 14.87 2.72
CA GLY A 142 -4.17 16.30 2.53
C GLY A 142 -3.70 16.66 1.12
N ASP A 143 -4.03 17.87 0.68
CA ASP A 143 -3.71 18.42 -0.63
C ASP A 143 -2.65 19.53 -0.61
N LYS A 144 -2.15 19.85 0.56
CA LYS A 144 -1.06 20.83 0.70
C LYS A 144 0.28 20.18 0.40
N PRO A 145 1.24 20.90 -0.17
CA PRO A 145 2.56 20.34 -0.52
C PRO A 145 3.28 19.67 0.65
N ASP A 146 3.15 20.22 1.86
CA ASP A 146 3.77 19.67 3.08
C ASP A 146 3.14 18.34 3.55
N ALA A 147 2.01 17.96 2.98
CA ALA A 147 1.33 16.68 3.25
C ALA A 147 1.58 15.61 2.18
N TYR A 148 2.31 15.90 1.12
CA TYR A 148 2.54 14.95 0.03
C TYR A 148 3.43 13.77 0.45
N PRO A 149 3.31 12.60 -0.18
CA PRO A 149 4.08 11.40 0.18
C PRO A 149 5.59 11.63 0.27
N ILE A 150 6.15 12.44 -0.63
CA ILE A 150 7.58 12.76 -0.66
C ILE A 150 8.07 13.53 0.57
N GLU A 151 7.17 14.23 1.28
CA GLU A 151 7.46 14.89 2.56
C GLU A 151 7.32 13.95 3.76
N HIS A 152 6.77 12.75 3.52
CA HIS A 152 6.45 11.74 4.53
C HIS A 152 7.19 10.42 4.34
N GLY A 153 8.43 10.50 3.84
CA GLY A 153 9.36 9.36 3.80
C GLY A 153 9.38 8.58 2.49
N PHE A 154 8.51 8.88 1.52
CA PHE A 154 8.62 8.29 0.20
C PHE A 154 9.71 9.00 -0.61
N ASP A 155 10.58 8.23 -1.25
CA ASP A 155 11.65 8.75 -2.10
C ASP A 155 11.11 9.26 -3.43
N GLU A 156 10.11 8.60 -3.95
CA GLU A 156 9.47 8.95 -5.23
C GLU A 156 7.96 8.71 -5.17
N MET A 157 7.19 9.60 -5.78
CA MET A 157 5.77 9.41 -6.03
C MET A 157 5.47 9.58 -7.52
N LYS A 158 4.63 8.67 -8.05
CA LYS A 158 4.11 8.72 -9.42
C LYS A 158 2.60 8.48 -9.42
N ASN A 159 1.92 9.05 -10.40
CA ASN A 159 0.47 8.98 -10.51
C ASN A 159 -0.20 9.30 -9.17
N PHE A 160 0.32 10.31 -8.49
CA PHE A 160 -0.19 10.74 -7.20
C PHE A 160 -1.41 11.61 -7.42
N ALA A 161 -2.51 11.23 -6.78
CA ALA A 161 -3.71 12.05 -6.68
C ALA A 161 -4.02 12.32 -5.22
N ALA A 162 -4.22 13.57 -4.86
CA ALA A 162 -4.48 13.96 -3.48
C ALA A 162 -5.75 13.27 -2.94
N TYR A 163 -6.80 13.13 -3.76
CA TYR A 163 -8.08 12.55 -3.36
C TYR A 163 -8.42 11.26 -4.10
N TYR A 164 -8.37 11.26 -5.43
CA TYR A 164 -8.68 10.11 -6.26
C TYR A 164 -7.55 9.89 -7.25
N ALA A 165 -7.06 8.67 -7.35
CA ALA A 165 -6.17 8.24 -8.40
C ALA A 165 -7.01 7.61 -9.48
N GLY A 166 -7.15 8.28 -10.59
CA GLY A 166 -7.77 7.78 -11.80
C GLY A 166 -9.09 7.05 -11.61
N VAL A 167 -9.97 7.25 -12.53
CA VAL A 167 -11.12 6.39 -12.78
C VAL A 167 -12.29 6.54 -11.83
N TYR A 168 -12.97 7.62 -11.97
CA TYR A 168 -14.37 7.42 -12.27
C TYR A 168 -14.60 8.01 -13.66
N SER A 169 -14.11 7.31 -14.67
CA SER A 169 -14.54 7.48 -16.05
C SER A 169 -15.98 6.99 -16.15
N TYR A 170 -16.86 7.72 -15.54
CA TYR A 170 -18.24 7.72 -15.98
C TYR A 170 -18.30 8.62 -17.21
N ASN A 171 -18.78 8.01 -18.30
CA ASN A 171 -19.02 8.66 -19.58
C ASN A 171 -19.13 10.15 -19.50
N ASN A 172 -18.38 10.85 -20.32
CA ASN A 172 -18.22 12.29 -20.49
C ASN A 172 -19.51 13.16 -20.47
N THR A 173 -20.64 12.61 -20.17
CA THR A 173 -21.93 13.32 -20.19
C THR A 173 -22.61 13.44 -18.84
N ASP A 174 -22.24 12.59 -17.89
CA ASP A 174 -22.92 12.59 -16.61
C ASP A 174 -21.91 12.93 -15.52
N LYS A 175 -22.04 14.15 -15.03
CA LYS A 175 -21.42 14.59 -13.80
C LYS A 175 -21.59 13.51 -12.75
N TRP A 176 -20.54 13.25 -12.02
CA TRP A 176 -20.38 12.20 -11.03
C TRP A 176 -21.69 11.88 -10.30
N PHE A 177 -22.26 10.72 -10.59
CA PHE A 177 -23.46 10.24 -9.94
C PHE A 177 -23.09 9.22 -8.87
N HIS A 178 -23.08 9.67 -7.62
CA HIS A 178 -23.11 8.77 -6.48
C HIS A 178 -24.57 8.69 -5.98
N PRO A 179 -25.13 7.49 -5.74
CA PRO A 179 -26.54 7.36 -5.33
C PRO A 179 -26.89 8.14 -4.04
N TRP A 180 -25.90 8.39 -3.22
CA TRP A 180 -26.05 9.16 -1.97
C TRP A 180 -25.88 10.67 -2.15
N PHE A 181 -25.41 11.12 -3.32
CA PHE A 181 -25.16 12.53 -3.60
C PHE A 181 -25.88 12.92 -4.88
N PRO A 182 -27.11 13.41 -4.75
CA PRO A 182 -27.88 13.78 -5.91
C PRO A 182 -27.15 14.85 -6.73
N SER A 183 -27.05 14.62 -8.04
CA SER A 183 -26.35 15.48 -9.00
C SER A 183 -26.87 16.93 -9.08
N TYR A 184 -27.94 17.22 -8.38
CA TYR A 184 -28.53 18.57 -8.30
C TYR A 184 -27.92 19.46 -7.18
N ASN A 185 -27.02 18.92 -6.35
CA ASN A 185 -26.39 19.75 -5.33
C ASN A 185 -25.18 20.49 -5.93
N PRO A 186 -25.24 21.83 -6.07
CA PRO A 186 -24.14 22.59 -6.67
C PRO A 186 -22.84 22.52 -5.88
N ASP A 187 -22.89 22.26 -4.57
CA ASP A 187 -21.70 22.13 -3.73
C ASP A 187 -20.90 20.88 -4.09
N TYR A 188 -21.57 19.79 -4.48
CA TYR A 188 -20.90 18.58 -4.96
C TYR A 188 -20.25 18.78 -6.31
N ASN A 189 -20.90 19.51 -7.21
CA ASN A 189 -20.29 19.84 -8.50
C ASN A 189 -18.99 20.63 -8.31
N LYS A 190 -19.02 21.62 -7.40
CA LYS A 190 -17.85 22.40 -7.06
C LYS A 190 -16.74 21.52 -6.46
N MET A 191 -17.06 20.64 -5.54
CA MET A 191 -16.09 19.72 -4.94
C MET A 191 -15.47 18.80 -5.99
N TYR A 192 -16.25 18.29 -6.94
CA TYR A 192 -15.76 17.49 -8.04
C TYR A 192 -14.80 18.27 -8.94
N ASP A 193 -15.17 19.49 -9.32
CA ASP A 193 -14.33 20.38 -10.11
C ASP A 193 -13.02 20.69 -9.37
N ASP A 194 -13.09 20.92 -8.07
CA ASP A 194 -11.91 21.13 -7.22
C ASP A 194 -10.99 19.89 -7.20
N ILE A 195 -11.54 18.68 -7.09
CA ILE A 195 -10.77 17.41 -7.15
C ILE A 195 -10.08 17.26 -8.51
N VAL A 196 -10.82 17.43 -9.59
CA VAL A 196 -10.27 17.32 -10.96
C VAL A 196 -9.18 18.37 -11.19
N ASN A 197 -9.37 19.56 -10.67
CA ASN A 197 -8.40 20.67 -10.80
C ASN A 197 -7.13 20.45 -9.99
N LEU A 198 -7.12 19.60 -8.94
CA LEU A 198 -5.90 19.24 -8.21
C LEU A 198 -4.91 18.50 -9.10
N GLY A 199 -5.40 17.69 -10.03
CA GLY A 199 -4.58 16.98 -11.01
C GLY A 199 -3.74 15.85 -10.44
N GLU A 200 -2.97 15.25 -11.33
CA GLU A 200 -1.97 14.24 -11.01
C GLU A 200 -0.59 14.87 -10.86
N TRP A 201 0.18 14.37 -9.92
CA TRP A 201 1.49 14.91 -9.58
C TRP A 201 2.55 13.82 -9.53
N GLU A 202 3.77 14.20 -9.84
CA GLU A 202 4.96 13.39 -9.64
C GLU A 202 5.98 14.18 -8.82
N GLY A 203 6.82 13.48 -8.10
CA GLY A 203 7.87 14.12 -7.34
C GLY A 203 8.91 13.15 -6.79
N VAL A 204 10.04 13.72 -6.46
CA VAL A 204 11.15 13.04 -5.81
C VAL A 204 11.45 13.81 -4.52
N SER A 205 11.74 13.09 -3.45
CA SER A 205 12.05 13.68 -2.14
C SER A 205 13.17 14.72 -2.26
N GLY A 206 12.98 15.87 -1.63
CA GLY A 206 13.92 17.00 -1.70
C GLY A 206 13.78 17.88 -2.94
N GLN A 207 12.80 17.63 -3.81
CA GLN A 207 12.50 18.48 -4.97
C GLN A 207 11.01 18.87 -5.00
N PRO A 208 10.66 20.03 -5.56
CA PRO A 208 9.27 20.41 -5.75
C PRO A 208 8.53 19.40 -6.62
N ALA A 209 7.35 19.00 -6.19
CA ALA A 209 6.47 18.15 -6.99
C ALA A 209 6.01 18.88 -8.26
N LYS A 210 5.82 18.14 -9.34
CA LYS A 210 5.35 18.67 -10.64
C LYS A 210 3.99 18.09 -10.97
N ARG A 211 3.10 18.96 -11.45
CA ARG A 211 1.83 18.52 -12.01
C ARG A 211 2.07 17.92 -13.39
N VAL A 212 1.60 16.69 -13.62
CA VAL A 212 1.83 15.93 -14.86
C VAL A 212 0.56 15.69 -15.67
N GLY A 213 -0.60 15.82 -15.05
CA GLY A 213 -1.88 15.59 -15.74
C GLY A 213 -3.09 16.10 -14.98
N THR A 214 -4.25 15.85 -15.55
CA THR A 214 -5.54 15.95 -14.90
C THR A 214 -6.02 14.55 -14.58
N ILE A 215 -6.74 14.40 -13.47
CA ILE A 215 -7.43 13.15 -13.15
C ILE A 215 -8.51 12.95 -14.21
N THR A 216 -8.39 11.89 -15.02
CA THR A 216 -9.35 11.52 -16.06
C THR A 216 -10.08 10.24 -15.69
#